data_c6177f1199cfef15588fa04f5827faa5
#
_entry.id   c6177f1199cfef15588fa04f5827faa5
#
_cell.length_a   1.000
_cell.length_b   1.000
_cell.length_c   1.000
_cell.angle_alpha   90.00
_cell.angle_beta   90.00
_cell.angle_gamma   90.00
#
_symmetry.space_group_name_H-M   'P 1'
#
loop_
_entity.id
_entity.type
_entity.pdbx_description
1 polymer ?
#
loop_
_entity_poly.entity_id
_entity_poly.type
_entity_poly.pdbx_seq_one_letter_code
_entity_poly.pdbx_strand_id
1 'polypeptide(L)'
;MENLRFSSEQIVWQEVPNETSLAFLITGCPLGCKGCHSVESWKACEGKELTLDYLNERLKRYQGLISCVLFMGGEWQAEKLLYLLKRCKQQKLQTCLYTGLERHEVPPCLLTELTYLKTGRWIAEQGGLNSLTTNQRFIDLRNNENLNHLFIKGAML
;
A
#
# COMPACT_ATOMS: atom_id res chain seq x y z
N MET A 1 -8.66 13.11 17.23
CA MET A 1 -8.44 12.74 15.83
C MET A 1 -8.40 11.22 15.72
N GLU A 2 -9.19 10.67 14.82
CA GLU A 2 -9.30 9.23 14.69
C GLU A 2 -8.04 8.62 14.07
N ASN A 3 -7.67 7.43 14.55
CA ASN A 3 -6.59 6.67 13.95
C ASN A 3 -7.04 6.07 12.62
N LEU A 4 -6.08 5.67 11.79
CA LEU A 4 -6.38 4.83 10.65
C LEU A 4 -7.00 3.53 11.14
N ARG A 5 -7.85 2.93 10.32
CA ARG A 5 -8.48 1.64 10.61
C ARG A 5 -8.21 0.69 9.46
N PHE A 6 -8.15 -0.61 9.76
CA PHE A 6 -7.91 -1.62 8.73
C PHE A 6 -8.91 -2.76 8.89
N SER A 7 -9.31 -3.34 7.76
CA SER A 7 -10.24 -4.47 7.72
C SER A 7 -9.53 -5.80 7.55
N SER A 8 -8.27 -5.80 7.08
CA SER A 8 -7.51 -7.01 6.81
C SER A 8 -6.04 -6.79 7.09
N GLU A 9 -5.41 -7.81 7.66
CA GLU A 9 -3.98 -7.86 7.92
C GLU A 9 -3.47 -9.22 7.44
N GLN A 10 -2.51 -9.24 6.52
CA GLN A 10 -1.99 -10.48 5.93
C GLN A 10 -0.50 -10.36 5.63
N ILE A 11 0.17 -11.52 5.63
CA ILE A 11 1.52 -11.61 5.05
C ILE A 11 1.34 -11.96 3.58
N VAL A 12 1.93 -11.15 2.69
CA VAL A 12 1.79 -11.31 1.25
C VAL A 12 3.16 -11.31 0.57
N TRP A 13 3.29 -12.02 -0.57
CA TRP A 13 4.57 -12.22 -1.25
C TRP A 13 4.58 -11.70 -2.68
N GLN A 14 3.44 -11.39 -3.26
CA GLN A 14 3.34 -11.01 -4.68
C GLN A 14 3.01 -9.55 -4.90
N GLU A 15 2.37 -8.93 -3.92
CA GLU A 15 1.89 -7.55 -4.03
C GLU A 15 3.02 -6.55 -4.13
N VAL A 16 4.14 -6.83 -3.46
CA VAL A 16 5.36 -6.03 -3.58
C VAL A 16 6.46 -6.97 -4.07
N PRO A 17 6.91 -6.83 -5.33
CA PRO A 17 7.89 -7.77 -5.91
C PRO A 17 9.16 -7.88 -5.08
N ASN A 18 9.62 -9.11 -4.88
CA ASN A 18 10.85 -9.46 -4.18
C ASN A 18 10.83 -9.13 -2.67
N GLU A 19 9.66 -8.85 -2.10
CA GLU A 19 9.51 -8.57 -0.68
C GLU A 19 8.52 -9.53 -0.04
N THR A 20 8.74 -9.82 1.24
CA THR A 20 7.73 -10.46 2.08
C THR A 20 7.11 -9.34 2.90
N SER A 21 5.83 -9.07 2.67
CA SER A 21 5.19 -7.86 3.19
C SER A 21 4.12 -8.17 4.21
N LEU A 22 4.08 -7.35 5.26
CA LEU A 22 2.92 -7.27 6.14
C LEU A 22 1.98 -6.25 5.53
N ALA A 23 0.80 -6.68 5.10
CA ALA A 23 -0.14 -5.84 4.36
C ALA A 23 -1.35 -5.50 5.21
N PHE A 24 -1.70 -4.22 5.25
CA PHE A 24 -2.91 -3.71 5.90
C PHE A 24 -3.84 -3.13 4.85
N LEU A 25 -5.08 -3.61 4.81
CA LEU A 25 -6.12 -3.02 3.97
C LEU A 25 -6.82 -1.92 4.77
N ILE A 26 -6.53 -0.68 4.43
CA ILE A 26 -7.01 0.48 5.18
C ILE A 26 -8.44 0.81 4.76
N THR A 27 -9.31 1.07 5.74
CA THR A 27 -10.70 1.43 5.50
C THR A 27 -10.86 2.93 5.31
N GLY A 28 -11.99 3.34 4.70
CA GLY A 28 -12.33 4.75 4.54
C GLY A 28 -11.92 5.37 3.22
N CYS A 29 -11.60 4.55 2.21
CA CYS A 29 -11.20 5.07 0.89
C CYS A 29 -12.28 5.97 0.30
N PRO A 30 -11.98 7.25 -0.02
CA PRO A 30 -12.97 8.20 -0.53
C PRO A 30 -13.23 8.10 -2.03
N LEU A 31 -12.47 7.29 -2.77
CA LEU A 31 -12.56 7.27 -4.23
C LEU A 31 -13.80 6.56 -4.77
N GLY A 32 -14.25 5.49 -4.11
CA GLY A 32 -15.45 4.77 -4.51
C GLY A 32 -15.40 4.20 -5.92
N CYS A 33 -14.28 3.62 -6.33
CA CYS A 33 -14.10 3.10 -7.69
C CYS A 33 -15.07 1.97 -7.99
N LYS A 34 -15.81 2.09 -9.10
CA LYS A 34 -16.75 1.07 -9.54
C LYS A 34 -16.02 -0.24 -9.83
N GLY A 35 -16.50 -1.34 -9.24
CA GLY A 35 -15.90 -2.64 -9.41
C GLY A 35 -14.61 -2.87 -8.63
N CYS A 36 -14.29 -1.96 -7.71
CA CYS A 36 -13.09 -2.09 -6.87
C CYS A 36 -13.20 -3.32 -5.95
N HIS A 37 -12.12 -4.10 -5.85
CA HIS A 37 -12.06 -5.28 -5.00
C HIS A 37 -12.07 -4.94 -3.51
N SER A 38 -11.78 -3.69 -3.16
CA SER A 38 -11.66 -3.23 -1.78
C SER A 38 -12.86 -2.40 -1.34
N VAL A 39 -14.06 -2.76 -1.79
CA VAL A 39 -15.29 -2.00 -1.46
C VAL A 39 -15.53 -1.90 0.04
N GLU A 40 -15.16 -2.91 0.81
CA GLU A 40 -15.29 -2.89 2.27
C GLU A 40 -14.40 -1.83 2.92
N SER A 41 -13.35 -1.37 2.23
CA SER A 41 -12.48 -0.32 2.75
C SER A 41 -13.05 1.09 2.60
N TRP A 42 -14.20 1.22 1.89
CA TRP A 42 -14.84 2.52 1.69
C TRP A 42 -15.46 3.08 2.97
N LYS A 43 -15.80 2.20 3.92
CA LYS A 43 -16.46 2.60 5.17
C LYS A 43 -15.44 2.97 6.23
N ALA A 44 -15.30 4.25 6.53
CA ALA A 44 -14.28 4.76 7.43
C ALA A 44 -14.39 4.20 8.86
N CYS A 45 -15.60 3.81 9.29
CA CYS A 45 -15.82 3.29 10.64
C CYS A 45 -15.61 1.78 10.76
N GLU A 46 -15.31 1.10 9.65
CA GLU A 46 -15.10 -0.36 9.64
C GLU A 46 -13.68 -0.71 10.09
N GLY A 47 -13.54 -1.93 10.63
CA GLY A 47 -12.25 -2.49 10.98
C GLY A 47 -11.71 -2.09 12.34
N LYS A 48 -10.47 -2.49 12.59
CA LYS A 48 -9.74 -2.20 13.84
C LYS A 48 -8.90 -0.95 13.67
N GLU A 49 -8.64 -0.26 14.76
CA GLU A 49 -7.73 0.87 14.76
C GLU A 49 -6.28 0.40 14.52
N LEU A 50 -5.60 1.08 13.61
CA LEU A 50 -4.18 0.85 13.36
C LEU A 50 -3.39 1.92 14.10
N THR A 51 -3.06 1.62 15.36
CA THR A 51 -2.29 2.51 16.21
C THR A 51 -0.81 2.22 16.07
N LEU A 52 0.02 3.17 16.54
CA LEU A 52 1.46 2.95 16.57
C LEU A 52 1.82 1.75 17.46
N ASP A 53 1.13 1.61 18.61
CA ASP A 53 1.36 0.47 19.51
C ASP A 53 1.03 -0.85 18.84
N TYR A 54 -0.09 -0.92 18.10
CA TYR A 54 -0.46 -2.11 17.36
C TYR A 54 0.60 -2.46 16.32
N LEU A 55 1.03 -1.45 15.55
CA LEU A 55 2.06 -1.65 14.54
C LEU A 55 3.36 -2.15 15.17
N ASN A 56 3.80 -1.53 16.27
CA ASN A 56 5.02 -1.94 16.96
C ASN A 56 4.96 -3.40 17.40
N GLU A 57 3.83 -3.83 17.92
CA GLU A 57 3.64 -5.22 18.37
C GLU A 57 3.74 -6.17 17.19
N ARG A 58 3.13 -5.82 16.05
CA ARG A 58 3.20 -6.65 14.84
C ARG A 58 4.59 -6.69 14.23
N LEU A 59 5.29 -5.57 14.20
CA LEU A 59 6.67 -5.53 13.69
C LEU A 59 7.59 -6.39 14.54
N LYS A 60 7.40 -6.37 15.85
CA LYS A 60 8.16 -7.21 16.77
C LYS A 60 7.84 -8.70 16.54
N ARG A 61 6.56 -9.02 16.37
CA ARG A 61 6.09 -10.38 16.17
C ARG A 61 6.66 -11.01 14.90
N TYR A 62 6.75 -10.23 13.83
CA TYR A 62 7.21 -10.72 12.52
C TYR A 62 8.66 -10.35 12.23
N GLN A 63 9.40 -9.92 13.23
CA GLN A 63 10.82 -9.57 13.05
C GLN A 63 11.60 -10.72 12.45
N GLY A 64 12.32 -10.43 11.36
CA GLY A 64 13.09 -11.45 10.63
C GLY A 64 12.28 -12.24 9.60
N LEU A 65 10.94 -12.08 9.60
CA LEU A 65 10.07 -12.76 8.64
C LEU A 65 9.62 -11.84 7.51
N ILE A 66 9.51 -10.56 7.78
CA ILE A 66 9.06 -9.58 6.78
C ILE A 66 10.21 -8.64 6.41
N SER A 67 10.17 -8.14 5.18
CA SER A 67 11.12 -7.14 4.68
C SER A 67 10.43 -5.83 4.32
N CYS A 68 9.09 -5.80 4.28
CA CYS A 68 8.32 -4.66 3.82
C CYS A 68 6.99 -4.58 4.57
N VAL A 69 6.47 -3.36 4.72
CA VAL A 69 5.11 -3.14 5.19
C VAL A 69 4.34 -2.44 4.08
N LEU A 70 3.22 -3.04 3.69
CA LEU A 70 2.35 -2.54 2.62
C LEU A 70 1.07 -1.97 3.20
N PHE A 71 0.80 -0.71 2.88
CA PHE A 71 -0.47 -0.06 3.24
C PHE A 71 -1.32 0.05 1.98
N MET A 72 -2.46 -0.61 1.97
CA MET A 72 -3.41 -0.51 0.87
C MET A 72 -4.43 0.57 1.22
N GLY A 73 -4.06 1.81 0.92
CA GLY A 73 -4.82 3.00 1.27
C GLY A 73 -4.23 3.74 2.46
N GLY A 74 -4.93 4.78 2.91
CA GLY A 74 -4.56 5.58 4.08
C GLY A 74 -4.04 6.97 3.75
N GLU A 75 -3.79 7.28 2.48
CA GLU A 75 -3.26 8.59 2.07
C GLU A 75 -4.21 9.75 2.38
N TRP A 76 -5.50 9.46 2.54
CA TRP A 76 -6.48 10.47 2.94
C TRP A 76 -6.33 10.92 4.40
N GLN A 77 -5.54 10.21 5.20
CA GLN A 77 -5.11 10.63 6.52
C GLN A 77 -3.58 10.64 6.53
N ALA A 78 -3.02 11.52 5.73
CA ALA A 78 -1.58 11.54 5.44
C ALA A 78 -0.71 11.63 6.69
N GLU A 79 -1.09 12.45 7.68
CA GLU A 79 -0.30 12.59 8.91
C GLU A 79 -0.23 11.30 9.70
N LYS A 80 -1.34 10.58 9.79
CA LYS A 80 -1.39 9.29 10.49
C LYS A 80 -0.56 8.25 9.77
N LEU A 81 -0.73 8.17 8.44
CA LEU A 81 0.05 7.23 7.64
C LEU A 81 1.54 7.54 7.71
N LEU A 82 1.91 8.81 7.64
CA LEU A 82 3.30 9.22 7.71
C LEU A 82 3.96 8.73 9.00
N TYR A 83 3.27 8.83 10.12
CA TYR A 83 3.76 8.37 11.42
C TYR A 83 4.10 6.89 11.37
N LEU A 84 3.22 6.10 10.79
CA LEU A 84 3.40 4.65 10.67
C LEU A 84 4.54 4.32 9.71
N LEU A 85 4.64 5.03 8.58
CA LEU A 85 5.73 4.82 7.62
C LEU A 85 7.09 5.10 8.23
N LYS A 86 7.20 6.18 8.98
CA LYS A 86 8.45 6.53 9.65
C LYS A 86 8.87 5.45 10.63
N ARG A 87 7.90 4.87 11.36
CA ARG A 87 8.21 3.79 12.29
C ARG A 87 8.74 2.56 11.57
N CYS A 88 8.13 2.20 10.43
CA CYS A 88 8.61 1.08 9.63
C CYS A 88 10.05 1.30 9.18
N LYS A 89 10.36 2.49 8.72
CA LYS A 89 11.73 2.81 8.26
C LYS A 89 12.74 2.79 9.39
N GLN A 90 12.34 3.19 10.59
CA GLN A 90 13.19 3.10 11.79
C GLN A 90 13.57 1.64 12.09
N GLN A 91 12.69 0.71 11.73
CA GLN A 91 12.95 -0.72 11.87
C GLN A 91 13.68 -1.32 10.66
N LYS A 92 14.15 -0.47 9.73
CA LYS A 92 14.87 -0.86 8.52
C LYS A 92 14.04 -1.72 7.59
N LEU A 93 12.72 -1.51 7.58
CA LEU A 93 11.81 -2.18 6.67
C LEU A 93 11.54 -1.30 5.46
N GLN A 94 11.31 -1.93 4.30
CA GLN A 94 10.81 -1.23 3.14
C GLN A 94 9.35 -0.87 3.36
N THR A 95 8.87 0.14 2.64
CA THR A 95 7.50 0.62 2.77
C THR A 95 6.86 0.72 1.40
N CYS A 96 5.58 0.39 1.32
CA CYS A 96 4.82 0.47 0.08
C CYS A 96 3.43 1.02 0.35
N LEU A 97 2.94 1.86 -0.55
CA LEU A 97 1.58 2.38 -0.52
C LEU A 97 0.89 1.98 -1.83
N TYR A 98 -0.29 1.37 -1.70
CA TYR A 98 -1.22 1.17 -2.80
C TYR A 98 -2.26 2.29 -2.72
N THR A 99 -2.35 3.12 -3.74
CA THR A 99 -3.30 4.23 -3.80
C THR A 99 -4.03 4.25 -5.13
N GLY A 100 -5.25 4.77 -5.12
CA GLY A 100 -6.00 5.03 -6.34
C GLY A 100 -5.67 6.40 -6.95
N LEU A 101 -4.87 7.20 -6.28
CA LEU A 101 -4.43 8.50 -6.79
C LEU A 101 -3.34 8.32 -7.83
N GLU A 102 -3.14 9.37 -8.65
CA GLU A 102 -1.95 9.46 -9.48
C GLU A 102 -0.78 9.96 -8.62
N ARG A 103 0.44 9.72 -9.10
CA ARG A 103 1.63 10.06 -8.31
C ARG A 103 1.66 11.53 -7.86
N HIS A 104 1.29 12.44 -8.77
CA HIS A 104 1.32 13.88 -8.46
C HIS A 104 0.26 14.30 -7.44
N GLU A 105 -0.74 13.45 -7.20
CA GLU A 105 -1.79 13.69 -6.21
C GLU A 105 -1.43 13.19 -4.82
N VAL A 106 -0.40 12.34 -4.71
CA VAL A 106 0.02 11.78 -3.42
C VAL A 106 0.75 12.86 -2.61
N PRO A 107 0.40 13.05 -1.32
CA PRO A 107 1.09 14.04 -0.50
C PRO A 107 2.61 13.84 -0.52
N PRO A 108 3.39 14.88 -0.81
CA PRO A 108 4.86 14.76 -0.92
C PRO A 108 5.53 14.19 0.33
N CYS A 109 4.99 14.47 1.52
CA CYS A 109 5.56 13.95 2.76
C CYS A 109 5.53 12.41 2.81
N LEU A 110 4.54 11.79 2.17
CA LEU A 110 4.47 10.33 2.09
C LEU A 110 5.51 9.79 1.12
N LEU A 111 5.71 10.48 -0.01
CA LEU A 111 6.67 10.02 -1.03
C LEU A 111 8.08 9.88 -0.47
N THR A 112 8.49 10.77 0.44
CA THR A 112 9.83 10.74 1.02
C THR A 112 10.05 9.53 1.92
N GLU A 113 8.96 8.95 2.45
CA GLU A 113 9.03 7.81 3.38
C GLU A 113 8.61 6.49 2.72
N LEU A 114 8.38 6.49 1.41
CA LEU A 114 7.98 5.29 0.68
C LEU A 114 9.13 4.74 -0.16
N THR A 115 9.27 3.41 -0.14
CA THR A 115 10.19 2.71 -1.04
C THR A 115 9.51 2.43 -2.37
N TYR A 116 8.26 1.97 -2.32
CA TYR A 116 7.47 1.61 -3.49
C TYR A 116 6.13 2.33 -3.45
N LEU A 117 5.58 2.61 -4.64
CA LEU A 117 4.27 3.25 -4.77
C LEU A 117 3.51 2.62 -5.93
N LYS A 118 2.30 2.16 -5.65
CA LYS A 118 1.37 1.72 -6.70
C LYS A 118 0.30 2.79 -6.82
N THR A 119 0.12 3.33 -8.04
CA THR A 119 -0.80 4.42 -8.34
C THR A 119 -1.91 3.99 -9.29
N GLY A 120 -2.96 4.80 -9.36
CA GLY A 120 -4.02 4.69 -10.35
C GLY A 120 -5.27 4.03 -9.83
N ARG A 121 -6.42 4.59 -10.21
CA ARG A 121 -7.73 4.06 -9.87
C ARG A 121 -7.95 2.70 -10.51
N TRP A 122 -8.80 1.89 -9.91
CA TRP A 122 -9.29 0.69 -10.55
C TRP A 122 -10.24 1.08 -11.69
N ILE A 123 -9.87 0.73 -12.90
CA ILE A 123 -10.70 0.90 -14.10
C ILE A 123 -10.84 -0.48 -14.71
N ALA A 124 -12.06 -1.05 -14.62
CA ALA A 124 -12.30 -2.45 -14.99
C ALA A 124 -11.88 -2.75 -16.43
N GLU A 125 -12.11 -1.83 -17.36
CA GLU A 125 -11.78 -2.00 -18.77
C GLU A 125 -10.28 -2.03 -19.05
N GLN A 126 -9.47 -1.47 -18.12
CA GLN A 126 -8.02 -1.42 -18.29
C GLN A 126 -7.30 -2.46 -17.45
N GLY A 127 -7.95 -2.96 -16.39
CA GLY A 127 -7.41 -3.99 -15.54
C GLY A 127 -6.40 -3.48 -14.52
N GLY A 128 -5.85 -4.40 -13.74
CA GLY A 128 -4.85 -4.11 -12.72
C GLY A 128 -3.42 -4.25 -13.24
N LEU A 129 -2.46 -4.33 -12.33
CA LEU A 129 -1.03 -4.36 -12.66
C LEU A 129 -0.64 -5.52 -13.58
N ASN A 130 -1.39 -6.62 -13.55
CA ASN A 130 -1.13 -7.78 -14.40
C ASN A 130 -1.68 -7.62 -15.83
N SER A 131 -2.25 -6.48 -16.16
CA SER A 131 -2.81 -6.19 -17.48
C SER A 131 -1.86 -5.28 -18.28
N LEU A 132 -1.69 -5.60 -19.55
CA LEU A 132 -0.89 -4.75 -20.45
C LEU A 132 -1.53 -3.40 -20.74
N THR A 133 -2.85 -3.29 -20.54
CA THR A 133 -3.61 -2.06 -20.83
C THR A 133 -3.88 -1.23 -19.58
N THR A 134 -3.29 -1.58 -18.45
CA THR A 134 -3.59 -0.92 -17.18
C THR A 134 -3.15 0.54 -17.15
N ASN A 135 -3.97 1.37 -16.47
CA ASN A 135 -3.59 2.72 -16.10
C ASN A 135 -2.76 2.74 -14.82
N GLN A 136 -2.71 1.62 -14.09
CA GLN A 136 -1.99 1.55 -12.82
C GLN A 136 -0.48 1.41 -13.03
N ARG A 137 0.29 1.96 -12.08
CA ARG A 137 1.74 1.93 -12.15
C ARG A 137 2.31 1.50 -10.81
N PHE A 138 3.27 0.59 -10.84
CA PHE A 138 4.04 0.21 -9.65
C PHE A 138 5.46 0.74 -9.84
N ILE A 139 5.89 1.58 -8.92
CA ILE A 139 7.14 2.34 -9.06
C ILE A 139 8.04 2.09 -7.86
N ASP A 140 9.32 1.80 -8.12
CA ASP A 140 10.35 1.85 -7.10
C ASP A 140 10.81 3.31 -7.01
N LEU A 141 10.47 3.97 -5.91
CA LEU A 141 10.75 5.41 -5.75
C LEU A 141 12.24 5.70 -5.50
N ARG A 142 13.04 4.69 -5.19
CA ARG A 142 14.47 4.89 -4.98
C ARG A 142 15.21 5.29 -6.27
N ASN A 143 14.71 4.81 -7.41
CA ASN A 143 15.31 5.05 -8.71
C ASN A 143 14.29 5.45 -9.78
N ASN A 144 13.02 5.64 -9.39
CA ASN A 144 11.91 5.96 -10.30
C ASN A 144 11.68 4.91 -11.39
N GLU A 145 11.99 3.65 -11.08
CA GLU A 145 11.82 2.55 -12.04
C GLU A 145 10.38 2.03 -12.01
N ASN A 146 9.78 1.88 -13.21
CA ASN A 146 8.46 1.25 -13.35
C ASN A 146 8.63 -0.26 -13.30
N LEU A 147 7.95 -0.92 -12.37
CA LEU A 147 8.05 -2.36 -12.16
C LEU A 147 6.81 -3.13 -12.63
N ASN A 148 5.96 -2.52 -13.44
CA ASN A 148 4.74 -3.19 -13.93
C ASN A 148 5.03 -4.54 -14.59
N HIS A 149 6.15 -4.66 -15.27
CA HIS A 149 6.53 -5.91 -15.96
C HIS A 149 6.63 -7.11 -15.00
N LEU A 150 6.90 -6.87 -13.72
CA LEU A 150 7.00 -7.95 -12.74
C LEU A 150 5.65 -8.55 -12.38
N PHE A 151 4.55 -7.87 -12.73
CA PHE A 151 3.19 -8.34 -12.48
C PHE A 151 2.57 -9.05 -13.69
N ILE A 152 3.22 -8.97 -14.85
CA ILE A 152 2.72 -9.59 -16.07
C ILE A 152 3.09 -11.07 -16.04
N LYS A 153 2.08 -11.95 -16.16
CA LYS A 153 2.28 -13.38 -16.15
C LYS A 153 3.17 -13.80 -17.32
N GLY A 154 4.24 -14.51 -17.02
CA GLY A 154 5.19 -14.96 -18.04
C GLY A 154 6.32 -13.98 -18.34
N ALA A 155 6.26 -12.76 -17.82
CA ALA A 155 7.29 -11.74 -18.09
C ALA A 155 8.63 -12.04 -17.43
N MET A 156 8.63 -12.95 -16.47
CA MET A 156 9.82 -13.32 -15.69
C MET A 156 10.62 -14.48 -16.30
N LEU A 157 10.22 -14.96 -17.44
CA LEU A 157 10.87 -16.09 -18.10
C LEU A 157 12.17 -15.68 -18.81
#